data_74c4766d563b8e01f32aa1991cb8d5ca
#
_entry.id   74c4766d563b8e01f32aa1991cb8d5ca
#
_cell.length_a   1.000
_cell.length_b   1.000
_cell.length_c   1.000
_cell.angle_alpha   90.00
_cell.angle_beta   90.00
_cell.angle_gamma   90.00
#
_symmetry.space_group_name_H-M   'P 1'
#
loop_
_entity.id
_entity.type
_entity.pdbx_description
1 polymer ?
#
loop_
_entity_poly.entity_id
_entity_poly.type
_entity_poly.pdbx_seq_one_letter_code
_entity_poly.pdbx_strand_id
1 'polypeptide(L)'
;SGSAAAGNVSMTFTWWGNQTRNERTQAVLDLYSEQNPGVTFDTQPAEWNDYWTKLSTLAAGNSLPECLQMDYSYLAQYVAADLLVDLTPYVEDGTLDVSNVSQGILDAGSIDGKLYAICAGVNAPSLFYNKTLLDSLGITVKDNMTVDEFESIAREVYEKSGVKTDLPYSAGDNYLPYAMRAHGVVKLFNEDSLNVTDAASLVPGFQIYEDGVK
;
A
#
# COMPACT_ATOMS: atom_id res chain seq x y z
N SER A 1 37.82 14.39 -11.27
CA SER A 1 36.75 14.07 -10.33
C SER A 1 36.79 15.07 -9.19
N GLY A 2 36.15 16.21 -9.37
CA GLY A 2 35.97 17.20 -8.33
C GLY A 2 34.71 16.90 -7.54
N SER A 3 34.85 16.34 -6.34
CA SER A 3 33.80 16.36 -5.35
C SER A 3 33.55 17.83 -4.99
N ALA A 4 32.48 18.40 -5.53
CA ALA A 4 31.97 19.65 -4.98
C ALA A 4 31.66 19.35 -3.51
N ALA A 5 32.18 20.17 -2.58
CA ALA A 5 31.81 20.11 -1.19
C ALA A 5 30.30 20.33 -1.13
N ALA A 6 29.55 19.29 -0.85
CA ALA A 6 28.11 19.39 -0.65
C ALA A 6 27.91 20.31 0.54
N GLY A 7 27.26 21.45 0.32
CA GLY A 7 26.84 22.33 1.41
C GLY A 7 25.95 21.54 2.37
N ASN A 8 25.87 21.98 3.63
CA ASN A 8 24.97 21.33 4.58
C ASN A 8 23.53 21.39 4.05
N VAL A 9 22.89 20.23 3.91
CA VAL A 9 21.53 20.07 3.46
C VAL A 9 20.72 19.48 4.61
N SER A 10 19.64 20.16 5.02
CA SER A 10 18.67 19.64 5.97
C SER A 10 17.36 19.42 5.23
N MET A 11 16.84 18.21 5.28
CA MET A 11 15.57 17.83 4.63
C MET A 11 14.55 17.40 5.68
N THR A 12 13.32 17.82 5.52
CA THR A 12 12.19 17.29 6.30
C THR A 12 11.71 16.00 5.66
N PHE A 13 11.59 14.95 6.46
CA PHE A 13 11.05 13.67 6.01
C PHE A 13 9.88 13.22 6.87
N THR A 14 8.74 12.92 6.25
CA THR A 14 7.54 12.44 6.93
C THR A 14 7.10 11.07 6.41
N TRP A 15 6.61 10.23 7.32
CA TRP A 15 6.06 8.89 7.01
C TRP A 15 5.00 8.50 8.02
N TRP A 16 4.22 7.45 7.72
CA TRP A 16 3.31 6.84 8.69
C TRP A 16 3.87 5.53 9.23
N GLY A 17 3.58 5.24 10.48
CA GLY A 17 3.98 3.95 11.07
C GLY A 17 3.79 3.88 12.57
N ASN A 18 3.90 2.65 13.06
CA ASN A 18 4.00 2.37 14.48
C ASN A 18 5.43 2.60 15.00
N GLN A 19 5.62 2.46 16.31
CA GLN A 19 6.91 2.67 16.97
C GLN A 19 8.07 1.89 16.31
N THR A 20 7.88 0.60 16.04
CA THR A 20 8.92 -0.24 15.42
C THR A 20 9.32 0.28 14.04
N ARG A 21 8.35 0.75 13.25
CA ARG A 21 8.63 1.32 11.93
C ARG A 21 9.37 2.65 12.05
N ASN A 22 8.97 3.48 13.01
CA ASN A 22 9.63 4.76 13.26
C ASN A 22 11.10 4.56 13.63
N GLU A 23 11.41 3.64 14.53
CA GLU A 23 12.78 3.30 14.92
C GLU A 23 13.61 2.79 13.74
N ARG A 24 13.06 1.93 12.89
CA ARG A 24 13.75 1.41 11.71
C ARG A 24 14.00 2.49 10.66
N THR A 25 13.01 3.33 10.38
CA THR A 25 13.16 4.43 9.42
C THR A 25 14.18 5.44 9.91
N GLN A 26 14.13 5.81 11.19
CA GLN A 26 15.12 6.70 11.79
C GLN A 26 16.54 6.13 11.66
N ALA A 27 16.73 4.84 11.98
CA ALA A 27 18.04 4.20 11.86
C ALA A 27 18.60 4.21 10.42
N VAL A 28 17.74 4.10 9.41
CA VAL A 28 18.16 4.22 8.00
C VAL A 28 18.60 5.64 7.68
N LEU A 29 17.87 6.65 8.15
CA LEU A 29 18.20 8.07 7.93
C LEU A 29 19.50 8.46 8.67
N ASP A 30 19.69 7.97 9.89
CA ASP A 30 20.93 8.17 10.66
C ASP A 30 22.14 7.56 9.92
N LEU A 31 21.99 6.32 9.42
CA LEU A 31 23.03 5.66 8.62
C LEU A 31 23.35 6.44 7.34
N TYR A 32 22.33 6.98 6.68
CA TYR A 32 22.53 7.80 5.49
C TYR A 32 23.31 9.08 5.83
N SER A 33 22.97 9.75 6.92
CA SER A 33 23.67 10.96 7.40
C SER A 33 25.13 10.67 7.78
N GLU A 34 25.40 9.51 8.41
CA GLU A 34 26.77 9.06 8.71
C GLU A 34 27.60 8.86 7.44
N GLN A 35 26.99 8.28 6.40
CA GLN A 35 27.68 8.02 5.12
C GLN A 35 27.76 9.26 4.22
N ASN A 36 26.93 10.26 4.46
CA ASN A 36 26.86 11.50 3.68
C ASN A 36 26.99 12.72 4.60
N PRO A 37 28.20 13.03 5.08
CA PRO A 37 28.43 14.15 5.97
C PRO A 37 27.93 15.47 5.39
N GLY A 38 27.11 16.17 6.15
CA GLY A 38 26.44 17.41 5.73
C GLY A 38 24.98 17.24 5.31
N VAL A 39 24.47 16.00 5.24
CA VAL A 39 23.04 15.72 5.06
C VAL A 39 22.41 15.35 6.40
N THR A 40 21.33 16.05 6.76
CA THR A 40 20.56 15.81 7.99
C THR A 40 19.07 15.73 7.69
N PHE A 41 18.31 15.07 8.56
CA PHE A 41 16.87 14.94 8.42
C PHE A 41 16.14 15.46 9.66
N ASP A 42 15.14 16.33 9.42
CA ASP A 42 14.10 16.64 10.39
C ASP A 42 12.93 15.67 10.17
N THR A 43 12.69 14.77 11.13
CA THR A 43 11.78 13.64 10.95
C THR A 43 10.45 13.87 11.64
N GLN A 44 9.36 13.60 10.93
CA GLN A 44 8.00 13.89 11.37
C GLN A 44 7.06 12.70 11.15
N PRO A 45 7.26 11.56 11.83
CA PRO A 45 6.35 10.41 11.71
C PRO A 45 4.99 10.70 12.32
N ALA A 46 3.96 9.99 11.83
CA ALA A 46 2.61 10.02 12.38
C ALA A 46 1.92 8.64 12.26
N GLU A 47 0.84 8.43 13.01
CA GLU A 47 -0.04 7.28 12.78
C GLU A 47 -0.82 7.47 11.48
N TRP A 48 -1.31 6.37 10.88
CA TRP A 48 -1.93 6.36 9.55
C TRP A 48 -3.02 7.43 9.36
N ASN A 49 -3.98 7.52 10.28
CA ASN A 49 -5.10 8.46 10.12
C ASN A 49 -4.66 9.92 10.26
N ASP A 50 -3.76 10.20 11.20
CA ASP A 50 -3.24 11.54 11.47
C ASP A 50 -2.31 12.01 10.35
N TYR A 51 -1.59 11.07 9.72
CA TYR A 51 -0.67 11.36 8.63
C TYR A 51 -1.35 12.10 7.47
N TRP A 52 -2.46 11.57 6.98
CA TRP A 52 -3.18 12.15 5.84
C TRP A 52 -3.83 13.49 6.18
N THR A 53 -4.35 13.64 7.39
CA THR A 53 -4.88 14.93 7.88
C THR A 53 -3.79 15.99 7.95
N LYS A 54 -2.63 15.63 8.49
CA LYS A 54 -1.46 16.51 8.56
C LYS A 54 -0.97 16.89 7.15
N LEU A 55 -0.81 15.89 6.29
CA LEU A 55 -0.29 16.09 4.93
C LEU A 55 -1.21 17.00 4.09
N SER A 56 -2.53 16.83 4.21
CA SER A 56 -3.52 17.72 3.56
C SER A 56 -3.40 19.15 4.03
N THR A 57 -3.19 19.35 5.33
CA THR A 57 -3.01 20.69 5.91
C THR A 57 -1.73 21.35 5.40
N LEU A 58 -0.63 20.61 5.35
CA LEU A 58 0.65 21.09 4.84
C LEU A 58 0.58 21.39 3.35
N ALA A 59 -0.11 20.57 2.56
CA ALA A 59 -0.36 20.81 1.14
C ALA A 59 -1.14 22.12 0.92
N ALA A 60 -2.21 22.33 1.67
CA ALA A 60 -3.00 23.57 1.59
C ALA A 60 -2.20 24.82 1.99
N GLY A 61 -1.21 24.67 2.88
CA GLY A 61 -0.30 25.71 3.31
C GLY A 61 0.94 25.90 2.42
N ASN A 62 1.06 25.12 1.33
CA ASN A 62 2.24 25.08 0.46
C ASN A 62 3.55 24.85 1.24
N SER A 63 3.49 23.93 2.21
CA SER A 63 4.57 23.60 3.15
C SER A 63 4.78 22.09 3.31
N LEU A 64 4.59 21.34 2.21
CA LEU A 64 4.91 19.92 2.20
C LEU A 64 6.39 19.69 2.50
N PRO A 65 6.75 18.60 3.20
CA PRO A 65 8.12 18.17 3.39
C PRO A 65 8.83 17.88 2.07
N GLU A 66 10.15 18.01 2.05
CA GLU A 66 10.97 17.67 0.88
C GLU A 66 10.89 16.18 0.54
N CYS A 67 10.78 15.32 1.57
CA CYS A 67 10.60 13.89 1.42
C CYS A 67 9.36 13.44 2.17
N LEU A 68 8.49 12.70 1.51
CA LEU A 68 7.28 12.19 2.12
C LEU A 68 6.97 10.77 1.62
N GLN A 69 6.41 9.95 2.48
CA GLN A 69 5.90 8.65 2.08
C GLN A 69 4.51 8.82 1.47
N MET A 70 4.27 8.15 0.34
CA MET A 70 3.01 8.17 -0.38
C MET A 70 2.40 6.77 -0.43
N ASP A 71 1.09 6.67 -0.27
CA ASP A 71 0.34 5.45 -0.56
C ASP A 71 -0.21 5.52 -1.99
N TYR A 72 -0.26 4.37 -2.64
CA TYR A 72 -0.74 4.26 -4.03
C TYR A 72 -2.15 4.83 -4.21
N SER A 73 -3.02 4.68 -3.22
CA SER A 73 -4.41 5.18 -3.27
C SER A 73 -4.52 6.71 -3.31
N TYR A 74 -3.49 7.42 -2.86
CA TYR A 74 -3.45 8.88 -2.84
C TYR A 74 -2.57 9.49 -3.93
N LEU A 75 -1.69 8.68 -4.56
CA LEU A 75 -0.68 9.15 -5.50
C LEU A 75 -1.28 10.02 -6.62
N ALA A 76 -2.33 9.53 -7.28
CA ALA A 76 -2.97 10.25 -8.39
C ALA A 76 -3.52 11.61 -7.98
N GLN A 77 -4.10 11.72 -6.78
CA GLN A 77 -4.63 12.98 -6.26
C GLN A 77 -3.52 14.02 -6.05
N TYR A 78 -2.37 13.62 -5.50
CA TYR A 78 -1.25 14.51 -5.25
C TYR A 78 -0.55 14.93 -6.55
N VAL A 79 -0.46 14.03 -7.53
CA VAL A 79 0.04 14.36 -8.88
C VAL A 79 -0.88 15.33 -9.58
N ALA A 80 -2.19 15.10 -9.58
CA ALA A 80 -3.17 15.99 -10.20
C ALA A 80 -3.19 17.41 -9.58
N ALA A 81 -2.79 17.52 -8.31
CA ALA A 81 -2.66 18.80 -7.60
C ALA A 81 -1.28 19.45 -7.75
N ASP A 82 -0.38 18.89 -8.59
CA ASP A 82 0.99 19.38 -8.82
C ASP A 82 1.83 19.51 -7.52
N LEU A 83 1.65 18.52 -6.62
CA LEU A 83 2.30 18.50 -5.31
C LEU A 83 3.54 17.59 -5.25
N LEU A 84 3.80 16.81 -6.29
CA LEU A 84 4.92 15.89 -6.38
C LEU A 84 5.81 16.20 -7.58
N VAL A 85 7.11 16.01 -7.40
CA VAL A 85 8.10 16.23 -8.45
C VAL A 85 8.11 15.04 -9.41
N ASP A 86 8.16 15.32 -10.71
CA ASP A 86 8.44 14.31 -11.74
C ASP A 86 9.89 13.82 -11.59
N LEU A 87 10.05 12.56 -11.25
CA LEU A 87 11.36 11.93 -11.04
C LEU A 87 11.97 11.36 -12.33
N THR A 88 11.22 11.33 -13.44
CA THR A 88 11.66 10.76 -14.71
C THR A 88 12.98 11.36 -15.19
N PRO A 89 13.19 12.68 -15.20
CA PRO A 89 14.44 13.28 -15.65
C PRO A 89 15.66 12.81 -14.82
N TYR A 90 15.47 12.55 -13.53
CA TYR A 90 16.55 12.10 -12.63
C TYR A 90 16.90 10.61 -12.82
N VAL A 91 15.96 9.83 -13.35
CA VAL A 91 16.25 8.46 -13.80
C VAL A 91 16.99 8.48 -15.13
N GLU A 92 16.57 9.33 -16.06
CA GLU A 92 17.16 9.46 -17.39
C GLU A 92 18.61 9.95 -17.35
N ASP A 93 18.94 10.88 -16.47
CA ASP A 93 20.29 11.41 -16.31
C ASP A 93 21.18 10.57 -15.39
N GLY A 94 20.64 9.51 -14.78
CA GLY A 94 21.36 8.59 -13.89
C GLY A 94 21.56 9.10 -12.46
N THR A 95 20.97 10.23 -12.09
CA THR A 95 21.00 10.74 -10.71
C THR A 95 20.25 9.80 -9.78
N LEU A 96 19.14 9.22 -10.27
CA LEU A 96 18.31 8.25 -9.57
C LEU A 96 18.47 6.87 -10.19
N ASP A 97 19.21 5.98 -9.52
CA ASP A 97 19.43 4.60 -9.99
C ASP A 97 18.24 3.70 -9.59
N VAL A 98 17.46 3.30 -10.58
CA VAL A 98 16.33 2.36 -10.44
C VAL A 98 16.62 1.00 -11.11
N SER A 99 17.86 0.70 -11.45
CA SER A 99 18.24 -0.51 -12.18
C SER A 99 17.86 -1.82 -11.48
N ASN A 100 17.76 -1.79 -10.16
CA ASN A 100 17.35 -2.93 -9.33
C ASN A 100 15.85 -2.96 -9.01
N VAL A 101 15.05 -2.04 -9.57
CA VAL A 101 13.60 -1.98 -9.35
C VAL A 101 12.89 -2.57 -10.58
N SER A 102 11.99 -3.54 -10.36
CA SER A 102 11.26 -4.14 -11.48
C SER A 102 10.29 -3.14 -12.10
N GLN A 103 10.03 -3.30 -13.41
CA GLN A 103 9.15 -2.38 -14.14
C GLN A 103 7.76 -2.27 -13.51
N GLY A 104 7.14 -3.38 -13.09
CA GLY A 104 5.82 -3.33 -12.46
C GLY A 104 5.78 -2.55 -11.13
N ILE A 105 6.91 -2.47 -10.42
CA ILE A 105 7.06 -1.63 -9.23
C ILE A 105 7.21 -0.14 -9.61
N LEU A 106 7.96 0.16 -10.66
CA LEU A 106 8.06 1.53 -11.21
C LEU A 106 6.71 2.01 -11.75
N ASP A 107 5.98 1.14 -12.45
CA ASP A 107 4.65 1.46 -12.97
C ASP A 107 3.67 1.84 -11.84
N ALA A 108 3.77 1.20 -10.67
CA ALA A 108 2.95 1.55 -9.51
C ALA A 108 3.26 2.96 -8.95
N GLY A 109 4.46 3.48 -9.18
CA GLY A 109 4.85 4.85 -8.81
C GLY A 109 4.66 5.87 -9.93
N SER A 110 4.07 5.46 -11.07
CA SER A 110 3.97 6.28 -12.27
C SER A 110 2.52 6.68 -12.57
N ILE A 111 2.34 7.91 -13.04
CA ILE A 111 1.07 8.45 -13.54
C ILE A 111 1.36 9.07 -14.92
N ASP A 112 0.56 8.74 -15.93
CA ASP A 112 0.68 9.24 -17.30
C ASP A 112 2.10 9.11 -17.89
N GLY A 113 2.77 7.98 -17.56
CA GLY A 113 4.11 7.67 -18.04
C GLY A 113 5.25 8.41 -17.36
N LYS A 114 4.99 9.16 -16.31
CA LYS A 114 5.98 9.87 -15.48
C LYS A 114 6.09 9.24 -14.11
N LEU A 115 7.30 9.09 -13.60
CA LEU A 115 7.58 8.55 -12.28
C LEU A 115 7.49 9.64 -11.21
N TYR A 116 6.67 9.45 -10.19
CA TYR A 116 6.51 10.39 -9.06
C TYR A 116 6.87 9.78 -7.71
N ALA A 117 6.93 8.45 -7.63
CA ALA A 117 7.27 7.76 -6.40
C ALA A 117 8.04 6.47 -6.68
N ILE A 118 8.95 6.11 -5.78
CA ILE A 118 9.63 4.81 -5.78
C ILE A 118 9.04 3.97 -4.68
N CYS A 119 8.50 2.80 -5.04
CA CYS A 119 7.88 1.90 -4.09
C CYS A 119 8.92 1.34 -3.11
N ALA A 120 8.75 1.66 -1.83
CA ALA A 120 9.58 1.16 -0.73
C ALA A 120 9.04 -0.15 -0.12
N GLY A 121 7.84 -0.59 -0.47
CA GLY A 121 7.24 -1.82 0.01
C GLY A 121 5.89 -2.09 -0.63
N VAL A 122 5.54 -3.37 -0.72
CA VAL A 122 4.26 -3.84 -1.28
C VAL A 122 3.52 -4.64 -0.22
N ASN A 123 2.24 -4.35 -0.04
CA ASN A 123 1.34 -5.18 0.75
C ASN A 123 0.60 -6.14 -0.17
N ALA A 124 0.62 -7.42 0.19
CA ALA A 124 -0.16 -8.44 -0.50
C ALA A 124 -1.18 -9.03 0.47
N PRO A 125 -2.48 -8.86 0.22
CA PRO A 125 -3.50 -9.59 0.98
C PRO A 125 -3.27 -11.09 0.86
N SER A 126 -3.24 -11.80 1.98
CA SER A 126 -2.97 -13.23 2.02
C SER A 126 -3.81 -13.88 3.11
N LEU A 127 -4.22 -15.14 2.88
CA LEU A 127 -4.84 -15.95 3.88
C LEU A 127 -3.76 -16.71 4.66
N PHE A 128 -3.81 -16.58 5.97
CA PHE A 128 -3.01 -17.37 6.89
C PHE A 128 -3.91 -18.43 7.54
N TYR A 129 -3.42 -19.63 7.68
CA TYR A 129 -4.16 -20.69 8.35
C TYR A 129 -3.29 -21.44 9.37
N ASN A 130 -3.93 -21.90 10.43
CA ASN A 130 -3.29 -22.75 11.43
C ASN A 130 -3.22 -24.18 10.89
N LYS A 131 -2.08 -24.52 10.29
CA LYS A 131 -1.87 -25.82 9.68
C LYS A 131 -2.08 -26.97 10.68
N THR A 132 -1.63 -26.83 11.93
CA THR A 132 -1.79 -27.86 12.96
C THR A 132 -3.27 -28.14 13.25
N LEU A 133 -4.08 -27.10 13.34
CA LEU A 133 -5.52 -27.25 13.54
C LEU A 133 -6.16 -27.94 12.34
N LEU A 134 -5.90 -27.48 11.13
CA LEU A 134 -6.51 -28.06 9.93
C LEU A 134 -6.11 -29.53 9.74
N ASP A 135 -4.85 -29.88 9.93
CA ASP A 135 -4.37 -31.26 9.89
C ASP A 135 -5.11 -32.15 10.90
N SER A 136 -5.33 -31.64 12.13
CA SER A 136 -6.06 -32.37 13.18
C SER A 136 -7.53 -32.57 12.85
N LEU A 137 -8.11 -31.71 12.02
CA LEU A 137 -9.51 -31.83 11.55
C LEU A 137 -9.65 -32.61 10.23
N GLY A 138 -8.53 -33.00 9.62
CA GLY A 138 -8.50 -33.66 8.32
C GLY A 138 -8.87 -32.73 7.16
N ILE A 139 -8.65 -31.45 7.31
CA ILE A 139 -8.98 -30.41 6.31
C ILE A 139 -7.72 -30.05 5.53
N THR A 140 -7.81 -30.10 4.21
CA THR A 140 -6.72 -29.73 3.30
C THR A 140 -7.03 -28.42 2.61
N VAL A 141 -6.09 -27.46 2.69
CA VAL A 141 -6.12 -26.23 1.91
C VAL A 141 -5.38 -26.48 0.60
N LYS A 142 -5.98 -26.10 -0.50
CA LYS A 142 -5.37 -26.23 -1.84
C LYS A 142 -5.02 -24.86 -2.41
N ASP A 143 -4.09 -24.84 -3.33
CA ASP A 143 -3.78 -23.64 -4.11
C ASP A 143 -4.95 -23.29 -5.04
N ASN A 144 -5.05 -21.99 -5.38
CA ASN A 144 -6.07 -21.46 -6.29
C ASN A 144 -7.52 -21.78 -5.86
N MET A 145 -7.78 -21.66 -4.59
CA MET A 145 -9.08 -21.88 -3.99
C MET A 145 -10.08 -20.79 -4.42
N THR A 146 -11.29 -21.17 -4.76
CA THR A 146 -12.40 -20.24 -4.99
C THR A 146 -12.92 -19.69 -3.66
N VAL A 147 -13.73 -18.61 -3.73
CA VAL A 147 -14.40 -18.05 -2.55
C VAL A 147 -15.32 -19.09 -1.90
N ASP A 148 -16.14 -19.81 -2.70
CA ASP A 148 -17.05 -20.84 -2.20
C ASP A 148 -16.30 -21.98 -1.49
N GLU A 149 -15.14 -22.38 -2.02
CA GLU A 149 -14.29 -23.39 -1.39
C GLU A 149 -13.70 -22.90 -0.07
N PHE A 150 -13.29 -21.64 -0.01
CA PHE A 150 -12.84 -21.02 1.22
C PHE A 150 -13.95 -20.95 2.27
N GLU A 151 -15.15 -20.52 1.90
CA GLU A 151 -16.30 -20.48 2.79
C GLU A 151 -16.69 -21.87 3.30
N SER A 152 -16.63 -22.88 2.43
CA SER A 152 -16.87 -24.27 2.82
C SER A 152 -15.87 -24.77 3.85
N ILE A 153 -14.59 -24.44 3.68
CA ILE A 153 -13.53 -24.75 4.65
C ILE A 153 -13.76 -24.00 5.97
N ALA A 154 -14.09 -22.72 5.92
CA ALA A 154 -14.35 -21.92 7.11
C ALA A 154 -15.52 -22.49 7.94
N ARG A 155 -16.59 -22.89 7.28
CA ARG A 155 -17.75 -23.54 7.88
C ARG A 155 -17.38 -24.91 8.49
N GLU A 156 -16.64 -25.74 7.78
CA GLU A 156 -16.20 -27.06 8.25
C GLU A 156 -15.27 -26.93 9.48
N VAL A 157 -14.37 -25.95 9.50
CA VAL A 157 -13.53 -25.66 10.68
C VAL A 157 -14.40 -25.32 11.87
N TYR A 158 -15.38 -24.43 11.69
CA TYR A 158 -16.28 -24.05 12.78
C TYR A 158 -17.11 -25.21 13.30
N GLU A 159 -17.70 -26.01 12.41
CA GLU A 159 -18.52 -27.19 12.78
C GLU A 159 -17.71 -28.22 13.56
N LYS A 160 -16.45 -28.45 13.18
CA LYS A 160 -15.60 -29.47 13.80
C LYS A 160 -14.87 -29.01 15.06
N SER A 161 -14.61 -27.71 15.20
CA SER A 161 -13.75 -27.19 16.29
C SER A 161 -14.36 -26.06 17.11
N GLY A 162 -15.42 -25.42 16.63
CA GLY A 162 -15.96 -24.19 17.23
C GLY A 162 -15.09 -22.94 16.98
N VAL A 163 -13.97 -23.08 16.25
CA VAL A 163 -13.09 -21.95 15.94
C VAL A 163 -13.65 -21.16 14.76
N LYS A 164 -13.87 -19.88 14.97
CA LYS A 164 -14.31 -18.98 13.90
C LYS A 164 -13.13 -18.58 13.02
N THR A 165 -13.37 -18.55 11.72
CA THR A 165 -12.45 -17.98 10.76
C THR A 165 -12.70 -16.49 10.72
N ASP A 166 -11.64 -15.70 10.90
CA ASP A 166 -11.68 -14.26 10.72
C ASP A 166 -11.37 -13.93 9.27
N LEU A 167 -12.24 -13.16 8.66
CA LEU A 167 -11.98 -12.55 7.36
C LEU A 167 -11.75 -11.06 7.60
N PRO A 168 -10.68 -10.48 7.08
CA PRO A 168 -10.44 -9.05 7.19
C PRO A 168 -11.42 -8.27 6.30
N TYR A 169 -12.68 -8.29 6.66
CA TYR A 169 -13.73 -7.52 5.97
C TYR A 169 -13.63 -6.01 6.21
N SER A 170 -12.70 -5.59 7.05
CA SER A 170 -12.55 -4.20 7.44
C SER A 170 -12.12 -3.28 6.31
N ALA A 171 -11.80 -3.84 5.16
CA ALA A 171 -11.32 -3.05 4.05
C ALA A 171 -12.16 -3.32 2.80
N GLY A 172 -13.17 -2.50 2.56
CA GLY A 172 -13.87 -2.43 1.27
C GLY A 172 -12.91 -2.23 0.09
N ASP A 173 -11.76 -1.63 0.35
CA ASP A 173 -10.64 -1.47 -0.57
C ASP A 173 -9.88 -2.78 -0.86
N ASN A 174 -9.86 -3.75 0.04
CA ASN A 174 -9.18 -5.03 -0.17
C ASN A 174 -10.14 -6.14 -0.68
N TYR A 175 -11.21 -6.37 0.05
CA TYR A 175 -12.09 -7.50 -0.26
C TYR A 175 -13.04 -7.22 -1.43
N LEU A 176 -13.64 -6.03 -1.51
CA LEU A 176 -14.58 -5.69 -2.57
C LEU A 176 -13.96 -5.80 -3.97
N PRO A 177 -12.77 -5.27 -4.27
CA PRO A 177 -12.11 -5.47 -5.55
C PRO A 177 -11.81 -6.94 -5.85
N TYR A 178 -11.48 -7.74 -4.83
CA TYR A 178 -11.24 -9.18 -4.99
C TYR A 178 -12.52 -9.93 -5.37
N ALA A 179 -13.61 -9.72 -4.62
CA ALA A 179 -14.91 -10.30 -4.90
C ALA A 179 -15.43 -9.89 -6.29
N MET A 180 -15.26 -8.62 -6.65
CA MET A 180 -15.69 -8.13 -7.97
C MET A 180 -14.91 -8.77 -9.12
N ARG A 181 -13.61 -9.05 -8.94
CA ARG A 181 -12.81 -9.80 -9.94
C ARG A 181 -13.33 -11.23 -10.12
N ALA A 182 -13.76 -11.89 -9.06
CA ALA A 182 -14.39 -13.21 -9.13
C ALA A 182 -15.68 -13.21 -9.98
N HIS A 183 -16.35 -12.07 -10.08
CA HIS A 183 -17.53 -11.84 -10.91
C HIS A 183 -17.24 -11.14 -12.26
N GLY A 184 -15.97 -11.12 -12.67
CA GLY A 184 -15.55 -10.62 -13.99
C GLY A 184 -15.27 -9.11 -14.06
N VAL A 185 -15.37 -8.38 -12.97
CA VAL A 185 -15.00 -6.96 -12.90
C VAL A 185 -13.51 -6.84 -12.57
N VAL A 186 -12.65 -6.85 -13.57
CA VAL A 186 -11.19 -6.87 -13.41
C VAL A 186 -10.66 -5.60 -12.75
N LYS A 187 -11.23 -4.46 -13.08
CA LYS A 187 -10.88 -3.14 -12.55
C LYS A 187 -12.16 -2.46 -12.04
N LEU A 188 -12.26 -2.26 -10.74
CA LEU A 188 -13.48 -1.69 -10.12
C LEU A 188 -13.63 -0.19 -10.40
N PHE A 189 -12.53 0.55 -10.43
CA PHE A 189 -12.51 1.99 -10.67
C PHE A 189 -11.82 2.30 -11.99
N ASN A 190 -12.39 3.21 -12.75
CA ASN A 190 -11.71 3.99 -13.79
C ASN A 190 -11.16 5.28 -13.18
N GLU A 191 -10.60 6.17 -13.99
CA GLU A 191 -10.02 7.43 -13.49
C GLU A 191 -11.04 8.31 -12.76
N ASP A 192 -12.29 8.33 -13.23
CA ASP A 192 -13.35 9.22 -12.77
C ASP A 192 -14.68 8.53 -12.43
N SER A 193 -14.74 7.20 -12.52
CA SER A 193 -15.99 6.46 -12.41
C SER A 193 -15.80 5.02 -11.91
N LEU A 194 -16.90 4.43 -11.42
CA LEU A 194 -16.98 2.99 -11.18
C LEU A 194 -17.10 2.24 -12.52
N ASN A 195 -16.28 1.20 -12.68
CA ASN A 195 -16.30 0.34 -13.87
C ASN A 195 -17.29 -0.82 -13.67
N VAL A 196 -18.54 -0.49 -13.40
CA VAL A 196 -19.66 -1.44 -13.28
C VAL A 196 -20.80 -0.99 -14.16
N THR A 197 -21.53 -1.94 -14.73
CA THR A 197 -22.64 -1.66 -15.65
C THR A 197 -23.92 -1.25 -14.94
N ASP A 198 -24.12 -1.73 -13.72
CA ASP A 198 -25.26 -1.44 -12.88
C ASP A 198 -24.95 -1.70 -11.39
N ALA A 199 -25.81 -1.21 -10.50
CA ALA A 199 -25.66 -1.41 -9.07
C ALA A 199 -25.79 -2.89 -8.64
N ALA A 200 -26.52 -3.70 -9.39
CA ALA A 200 -26.72 -5.11 -9.07
C ALA A 200 -25.43 -5.91 -9.21
N SER A 201 -24.52 -5.50 -10.10
CA SER A 201 -23.18 -6.12 -10.23
C SER A 201 -22.30 -5.95 -8.99
N LEU A 202 -22.62 -5.02 -8.07
CA LEU A 202 -21.90 -4.86 -6.79
C LEU A 202 -22.41 -5.78 -5.68
N VAL A 203 -23.63 -6.31 -5.83
CA VAL A 203 -24.29 -7.13 -4.78
C VAL A 203 -23.42 -8.30 -4.31
N PRO A 204 -22.78 -9.11 -5.19
CA PRO A 204 -21.93 -10.21 -4.74
C PRO A 204 -20.78 -9.79 -3.81
N GLY A 205 -20.21 -8.60 -4.05
CA GLY A 205 -19.14 -8.06 -3.21
C GLY A 205 -19.61 -7.64 -1.82
N PHE A 206 -20.89 -7.36 -1.63
CA PHE A 206 -21.46 -7.00 -0.34
C PHE A 206 -22.17 -8.15 0.37
N GLN A 207 -22.59 -9.19 -0.36
CA GLN A 207 -23.34 -10.31 0.19
C GLN A 207 -22.61 -11.02 1.33
N ILE A 208 -21.30 -11.15 1.20
CA ILE A 208 -20.47 -11.81 2.21
C ILE A 208 -20.50 -11.08 3.56
N TYR A 209 -20.67 -9.75 3.57
CA TYR A 209 -20.80 -8.99 4.82
C TYR A 209 -22.13 -9.30 5.50
N GLU A 210 -23.21 -9.46 4.73
CA GLU A 210 -24.50 -9.85 5.25
C GLU A 210 -24.47 -11.28 5.80
N ASP A 211 -23.86 -12.19 5.08
CA ASP A 211 -23.79 -13.61 5.46
C ASP A 211 -22.83 -13.85 6.65
N GLY A 212 -21.78 -13.04 6.79
CA GLY A 212 -20.85 -13.11 7.90
C GLY A 212 -21.43 -12.62 9.25
N VAL A 213 -22.56 -11.93 9.24
CA VAL A 213 -23.24 -11.45 10.46
C VAL A 213 -24.30 -12.46 10.96
N LYS A 214 -24.70 -13.43 10.15
CA LYS A 214 -25.67 -14.50 10.49
C LYS A 214 -24.96 -15.69 11.13
#